data_fa1aa60ef570112604ce5940c097f40e
#
_entry.id   fa1aa60ef570112604ce5940c097f40e
#
_cell.length_a   1.000
_cell.length_b   1.000
_cell.length_c   1.000
_cell.angle_alpha   90.00
_cell.angle_beta   90.00
_cell.angle_gamma   90.00
#
_symmetry.space_group_name_H-M   'P 1'
#
loop_
_entity.id
_entity.type
_entity.pdbx_description
1 polymer ?
#
loop_
_entity_poly.entity_id
_entity_poly.type
_entity_poly.pdbx_seq_one_letter_code
_entity_poly.pdbx_strand_id
1 'polypeptide(L)'
;MSERVATSRSERIASTLAFTSRIKGLRWWMLGLTMTGSILNYLTRSTLATAAVVVLKDLKIDEHQYSYILTAFQVAIMFQPLVGYALDVLGLRIGLAIFATAWSIINMAHGLAHNWQMLAGLRALMGFAEGSGGPAGMKATAEWFPAKERGVAGGVYNIGASFGSMIAPPLVAWAILNYTWQSAFVVTGAMGLVWVLLWLLFYRPPHEHPALTEAEREYIATGQEAALKSDGTKPSIWKLAQQRNFWGIALPRLLADPTWGTLTFWLPLYLQTVRHFDLKQIAMFAWMPLFAADLGCLFGPAVVAALQRSGLNLINARRSAFSLGALMMIGVAFTGLVENPYAAIALVSLAGFAHQTLSVTVITMSSDLFKRSEVATVAGMAGTFGNAGLLTFSLMIGALVKQIGYTPFFVCLSVLDVIGALLLWTLVKPPEWSGKPVSA
;
A
#
# COMPACT_ATOMS: atom_id res chain seq x y z
N MET A 1 52.30 24.14 -2.88
CA MET A 1 51.18 25.13 -3.00
C MET A 1 49.90 24.53 -3.56
N SER A 2 49.96 23.45 -4.35
CA SER A 2 48.80 22.76 -4.93
C SER A 2 47.96 21.92 -3.92
N GLU A 3 48.57 21.29 -2.92
CA GLU A 3 47.88 20.47 -1.92
C GLU A 3 47.02 21.28 -0.95
N ARG A 4 47.42 22.49 -0.58
CA ARG A 4 46.60 23.36 0.30
C ARG A 4 45.34 23.92 -0.39
N VAL A 5 45.31 23.99 -1.70
CA VAL A 5 44.13 24.46 -2.47
C VAL A 5 43.14 23.35 -2.67
N ALA A 6 43.57 22.08 -2.78
CA ALA A 6 42.71 20.92 -2.92
C ALA A 6 41.99 20.57 -1.61
N THR A 7 42.66 20.66 -0.45
CA THR A 7 42.08 20.49 0.88
C THR A 7 41.03 21.56 1.18
N SER A 8 41.27 22.83 0.84
CA SER A 8 40.31 23.91 1.03
C SER A 8 39.08 23.78 0.16
N ARG A 9 39.15 23.18 -0.99
CA ARG A 9 38.01 22.98 -1.89
C ARG A 9 37.15 21.78 -1.46
N SER A 10 37.76 20.71 -0.98
CA SER A 10 37.05 19.56 -0.39
C SER A 10 36.41 19.93 0.97
N GLU A 11 37.08 20.76 1.78
CA GLU A 11 36.52 21.28 3.02
C GLU A 11 35.40 22.29 2.75
N ARG A 12 35.46 23.13 1.73
CA ARG A 12 34.35 24.01 1.33
C ARG A 12 33.18 23.23 0.74
N ILE A 13 33.41 22.19 -0.04
CA ILE A 13 32.36 21.30 -0.53
C ILE A 13 31.76 20.52 0.63
N ALA A 14 32.56 20.03 1.57
CA ALA A 14 32.09 19.40 2.79
C ALA A 14 31.35 20.38 3.71
N SER A 15 31.81 21.63 3.85
CA SER A 15 31.13 22.66 4.64
C SER A 15 29.88 23.19 3.93
N THR A 16 29.83 23.25 2.62
CA THR A 16 28.61 23.61 1.86
C THR A 16 27.59 22.47 1.91
N LEU A 17 28.03 21.21 1.99
CA LEU A 17 27.17 20.06 2.29
C LEU A 17 26.82 19.94 3.79
N ALA A 18 27.62 20.53 4.68
CA ALA A 18 27.36 20.62 6.12
C ALA A 18 26.34 21.72 6.49
N PHE A 19 25.88 22.52 5.52
CA PHE A 19 24.75 23.45 5.69
C PHE A 19 23.40 22.74 5.56
N THR A 20 23.36 21.41 5.61
CA THR A 20 22.16 20.69 5.97
C THR A 20 21.90 20.94 7.44
N SER A 21 21.19 22.02 7.73
CA SER A 21 20.60 22.26 9.04
C SER A 21 19.98 20.96 9.50
N ARG A 22 20.40 20.42 10.66
CA ARG A 22 19.87 19.21 11.25
C ARG A 22 18.35 19.37 11.34
N ILE A 23 17.62 18.60 10.51
CA ILE A 23 16.18 18.75 10.34
C ILE A 23 15.51 17.97 11.47
N LYS A 24 14.81 18.67 12.35
CA LYS A 24 13.97 18.03 13.38
C LYS A 24 12.82 17.28 12.71
N GLY A 25 12.59 16.04 13.14
CA GLY A 25 11.52 15.23 12.58
C GLY A 25 11.80 14.72 11.17
N LEU A 26 13.07 14.51 10.82
CA LEU A 26 13.49 14.04 9.49
C LEU A 26 12.80 12.74 9.07
N ARG A 27 12.46 11.86 10.03
CA ARG A 27 11.71 10.64 9.77
C ARG A 27 10.37 10.89 9.06
N TRP A 28 9.69 11.97 9.38
CA TRP A 28 8.43 12.34 8.73
C TRP A 28 8.62 12.84 7.30
N TRP A 29 9.74 13.52 7.03
CA TRP A 29 10.11 13.91 5.65
C TRP A 29 10.44 12.68 4.81
N MET A 30 11.14 11.70 5.37
CA MET A 30 11.43 10.44 4.69
C MET A 30 10.15 9.64 4.44
N LEU A 31 9.21 9.66 5.38
CA LEU A 31 7.88 9.08 5.18
C LEU A 31 7.11 9.81 4.06
N GLY A 32 7.11 11.14 4.06
CA GLY A 32 6.49 11.94 3.00
C GLY A 32 7.05 11.63 1.62
N LEU A 33 8.36 11.49 1.52
CA LEU A 33 9.03 11.09 0.28
C LEU A 33 8.61 9.67 -0.16
N THR A 34 8.54 8.72 0.77
CA THR A 34 8.10 7.35 0.50
C THR A 34 6.61 7.31 0.12
N MET A 35 5.76 8.08 0.82
CA MET A 35 4.33 8.24 0.50
C MET A 35 4.13 8.83 -0.90
N THR A 36 4.93 9.82 -1.30
CA THR A 36 4.89 10.36 -2.68
C THR A 36 5.16 9.26 -3.71
N GLY A 37 6.09 8.35 -3.43
CA GLY A 37 6.31 7.14 -4.24
C GLY A 37 5.07 6.25 -4.33
N SER A 38 4.34 6.07 -3.22
CA SER A 38 3.06 5.34 -3.21
C SER A 38 1.99 6.05 -4.03
N ILE A 39 1.88 7.38 -3.93
CA ILE A 39 0.96 8.19 -4.75
C ILE A 39 1.23 7.95 -6.23
N LEU A 40 2.49 8.03 -6.65
CA LEU A 40 2.87 7.84 -8.06
C LEU A 40 2.66 6.40 -8.54
N ASN A 41 2.91 5.41 -7.69
CA ASN A 41 2.64 4.00 -7.98
C ASN A 41 1.15 3.76 -8.27
N TYR A 42 0.25 4.30 -7.44
CA TYR A 42 -1.20 4.16 -7.65
C TYR A 42 -1.73 5.07 -8.77
N LEU A 43 -1.11 6.21 -9.02
CA LEU A 43 -1.38 7.07 -10.16
C LEU A 43 -1.10 6.34 -11.48
N THR A 44 0.11 5.75 -11.64
CA THR A 44 0.48 4.99 -12.84
C THR A 44 -0.39 3.75 -13.02
N ARG A 45 -0.71 3.05 -11.93
CA ARG A 45 -1.64 1.91 -11.94
C ARG A 45 -3.01 2.28 -12.49
N SER A 46 -3.54 3.42 -12.09
CA SER A 46 -4.87 3.91 -12.48
C SER A 46 -4.91 4.56 -13.86
N THR A 47 -3.74 4.87 -14.47
CA THR A 47 -3.66 5.56 -15.77
C THR A 47 -4.39 4.80 -16.88
N LEU A 48 -4.16 3.49 -17.03
CA LEU A 48 -4.86 2.71 -18.06
C LEU A 48 -6.36 2.61 -17.79
N ALA A 49 -6.78 2.42 -16.55
CA ALA A 49 -8.20 2.33 -16.21
C ALA A 49 -8.95 3.63 -16.59
N THR A 50 -8.32 4.77 -16.33
CA THR A 50 -8.89 6.09 -16.71
C THR A 50 -8.86 6.31 -18.23
N ALA A 51 -7.79 5.90 -18.91
CA ALA A 51 -7.63 6.05 -20.34
C ALA A 51 -8.40 4.99 -21.16
N ALA A 52 -8.93 3.95 -20.51
CA ALA A 52 -9.48 2.75 -21.17
C ALA A 52 -10.49 3.08 -22.26
N VAL A 53 -11.45 3.99 -22.03
CA VAL A 53 -12.49 4.35 -23.00
C VAL A 53 -11.90 4.79 -24.34
N VAL A 54 -10.78 5.52 -24.31
CA VAL A 54 -10.11 6.03 -25.52
C VAL A 54 -9.20 4.95 -26.10
N VAL A 55 -8.38 4.31 -25.28
CA VAL A 55 -7.41 3.28 -25.70
C VAL A 55 -8.10 2.07 -26.32
N LEU A 56 -9.18 1.59 -25.69
CA LEU A 56 -9.91 0.42 -26.19
C LEU A 56 -10.51 0.67 -27.58
N LYS A 57 -11.06 1.88 -27.78
CA LYS A 57 -11.62 2.29 -29.06
C LYS A 57 -10.54 2.43 -30.13
N ASP A 58 -9.41 3.09 -29.81
CA ASP A 58 -8.32 3.36 -30.74
C ASP A 58 -7.63 2.06 -31.21
N LEU A 59 -7.35 1.16 -30.25
CA LEU A 59 -6.69 -0.11 -30.51
C LEU A 59 -7.66 -1.27 -30.87
N LYS A 60 -8.96 -0.98 -30.97
CA LYS A 60 -10.03 -1.96 -31.27
C LYS A 60 -9.99 -3.17 -30.33
N ILE A 61 -9.84 -2.90 -29.03
CA ILE A 61 -9.79 -3.91 -27.98
C ILE A 61 -11.21 -4.13 -27.45
N ASP A 62 -11.65 -5.37 -27.42
CA ASP A 62 -12.92 -5.75 -26.82
C ASP A 62 -12.82 -5.92 -25.29
N GLU A 63 -13.98 -6.04 -24.63
CA GLU A 63 -14.07 -6.15 -23.17
C GLU A 63 -13.36 -7.42 -22.64
N HIS A 64 -13.39 -8.51 -23.41
CA HIS A 64 -12.76 -9.77 -23.05
C HIS A 64 -11.23 -9.65 -23.10
N GLN A 65 -10.68 -9.05 -24.15
CA GLN A 65 -9.26 -8.73 -24.26
C GLN A 65 -8.80 -7.77 -23.17
N TYR A 66 -9.64 -6.77 -22.83
CA TYR A 66 -9.36 -5.86 -21.71
C TYR A 66 -9.26 -6.61 -20.38
N SER A 67 -10.14 -7.57 -20.13
CA SER A 67 -10.07 -8.41 -18.93
C SER A 67 -8.75 -9.18 -18.82
N TYR A 68 -8.19 -9.66 -19.93
CA TYR A 68 -6.87 -10.30 -19.96
C TYR A 68 -5.75 -9.33 -19.61
N ILE A 69 -5.83 -8.08 -20.10
CA ILE A 69 -4.84 -7.03 -19.76
C ILE A 69 -4.84 -6.75 -18.25
N LEU A 70 -6.01 -6.66 -17.63
CA LEU A 70 -6.14 -6.46 -16.19
C LEU A 70 -5.66 -7.67 -15.39
N THR A 71 -6.00 -8.88 -15.85
CA THR A 71 -5.58 -10.14 -15.22
C THR A 71 -4.06 -10.30 -15.27
N ALA A 72 -3.42 -9.95 -16.38
CA ALA A 72 -1.96 -10.00 -16.52
C ALA A 72 -1.24 -9.17 -15.45
N PHE A 73 -1.73 -7.94 -15.17
CA PHE A 73 -1.24 -7.12 -14.09
C PHE A 73 -1.45 -7.76 -12.73
N GLN A 74 -2.67 -8.26 -12.47
CA GLN A 74 -3.05 -8.78 -11.17
C GLN A 74 -2.30 -10.07 -10.80
N VAL A 75 -2.03 -10.92 -11.79
CA VAL A 75 -1.21 -12.12 -11.60
C VAL A 75 0.26 -11.72 -11.34
N ALA A 76 0.77 -10.77 -12.13
CA ALA A 76 2.17 -10.35 -11.99
C ALA A 76 2.47 -9.67 -10.65
N ILE A 77 1.54 -8.87 -10.12
CA ILE A 77 1.73 -8.23 -8.82
C ILE A 77 1.78 -9.25 -7.66
N MET A 78 1.24 -10.46 -7.84
CA MET A 78 1.32 -11.52 -6.83
C MET A 78 2.76 -12.05 -6.62
N PHE A 79 3.71 -11.72 -7.51
CA PHE A 79 5.13 -12.02 -7.31
C PHE A 79 5.83 -11.08 -6.31
N GLN A 80 5.08 -10.35 -5.52
CA GLN A 80 5.59 -9.49 -4.42
C GLN A 80 6.62 -10.17 -3.49
N PRO A 81 6.57 -11.49 -3.20
CA PRO A 81 7.61 -12.13 -2.38
C PRO A 81 9.01 -11.99 -2.96
N LEU A 82 9.15 -12.14 -4.28
CA LEU A 82 10.44 -11.99 -4.96
C LEU A 82 10.92 -10.53 -4.94
N VAL A 83 9.99 -9.61 -5.12
CA VAL A 83 10.26 -8.16 -5.09
C VAL A 83 10.62 -7.72 -3.68
N GLY A 84 9.88 -8.18 -2.67
CA GLY A 84 10.19 -7.92 -1.26
C GLY A 84 11.55 -8.48 -0.85
N TYR A 85 11.88 -9.70 -1.29
CA TYR A 85 13.20 -10.30 -1.10
C TYR A 85 14.30 -9.43 -1.73
N ALA A 86 14.10 -8.97 -2.96
CA ALA A 86 15.06 -8.09 -3.63
C ALA A 86 15.28 -6.78 -2.86
N LEU A 87 14.21 -6.17 -2.31
CA LEU A 87 14.31 -4.97 -1.47
C LEU A 87 15.09 -5.22 -0.17
N ASP A 88 14.93 -6.39 0.44
CA ASP A 88 15.67 -6.74 1.66
C ASP A 88 17.14 -7.01 1.39
N VAL A 89 17.48 -7.61 0.25
CA VAL A 89 18.87 -7.94 -0.15
C VAL A 89 19.63 -6.72 -0.68
N LEU A 90 18.98 -5.91 -1.53
CA LEU A 90 19.61 -4.73 -2.17
C LEU A 90 19.61 -3.50 -1.25
N GLY A 91 18.81 -3.54 -0.19
CA GLY A 91 18.48 -2.36 0.62
C GLY A 91 17.41 -1.48 -0.04
N LEU A 92 16.66 -0.78 0.81
CA LEU A 92 15.48 -0.04 0.36
C LEU A 92 15.83 1.07 -0.65
N ARG A 93 16.93 1.81 -0.42
CA ARG A 93 17.32 2.95 -1.25
C ARG A 93 17.52 2.54 -2.72
N ILE A 94 18.33 1.55 -2.97
CA ILE A 94 18.67 1.09 -4.33
C ILE A 94 17.57 0.20 -4.90
N GLY A 95 17.06 -0.73 -4.12
CA GLY A 95 16.02 -1.66 -4.56
C GLY A 95 14.77 -0.92 -5.04
N LEU A 96 14.25 0.04 -4.26
CA LEU A 96 13.08 0.81 -4.66
C LEU A 96 13.36 1.71 -5.87
N ALA A 97 14.56 2.30 -5.98
CA ALA A 97 14.94 3.10 -7.15
C ALA A 97 14.92 2.26 -8.44
N ILE A 98 15.42 1.01 -8.40
CA ILE A 98 15.39 0.09 -9.55
C ILE A 98 13.96 -0.22 -9.96
N PHE A 99 13.11 -0.64 -9.02
CA PHE A 99 11.71 -0.97 -9.31
C PHE A 99 10.92 0.26 -9.77
N ALA A 100 11.14 1.43 -9.14
CA ALA A 100 10.47 2.67 -9.52
C ALA A 100 10.87 3.15 -10.92
N THR A 101 12.13 3.04 -11.29
CA THR A 101 12.59 3.30 -12.64
C THR A 101 11.93 2.35 -13.63
N ALA A 102 11.89 1.05 -13.29
CA ALA A 102 11.29 0.03 -14.14
C ALA A 102 9.79 0.32 -14.38
N TRP A 103 8.97 0.50 -13.32
CA TRP A 103 7.55 0.76 -13.55
C TRP A 103 7.30 2.09 -14.27
N SER A 104 8.13 3.11 -14.05
CA SER A 104 7.98 4.41 -14.72
C SER A 104 8.24 4.30 -16.23
N ILE A 105 9.33 3.61 -16.61
CA ILE A 105 9.66 3.36 -18.03
C ILE A 105 8.59 2.46 -18.67
N ILE A 106 8.18 1.39 -18.01
CA ILE A 106 7.13 0.48 -18.51
C ILE A 106 5.81 1.24 -18.67
N ASN A 107 5.46 2.13 -17.73
CA ASN A 107 4.28 2.97 -17.86
C ASN A 107 4.36 3.86 -19.12
N MET A 108 5.48 4.52 -19.35
CA MET A 108 5.68 5.31 -20.58
C MET A 108 5.58 4.43 -21.85
N ALA A 109 6.10 3.21 -21.80
CA ALA A 109 6.05 2.26 -22.91
C ALA A 109 4.61 1.84 -23.28
N HIS A 110 3.62 1.95 -22.39
CA HIS A 110 2.20 1.76 -22.76
C HIS A 110 1.76 2.70 -23.87
N GLY A 111 2.34 3.92 -23.98
CA GLY A 111 2.10 4.83 -25.08
C GLY A 111 2.56 4.34 -26.45
N LEU A 112 3.41 3.31 -26.50
CA LEU A 112 3.87 2.67 -27.75
C LEU A 112 3.02 1.45 -28.14
N ALA A 113 2.04 1.08 -27.34
CA ALA A 113 1.24 -0.12 -27.59
C ALA A 113 0.34 0.05 -28.81
N HIS A 114 0.31 -0.97 -29.66
CA HIS A 114 -0.48 -1.01 -30.89
C HIS A 114 -1.44 -2.22 -30.95
N ASN A 115 -1.46 -3.05 -29.94
CA ASN A 115 -2.40 -4.15 -29.77
C ASN A 115 -2.58 -4.54 -28.30
N TRP A 116 -3.59 -5.37 -28.02
CA TRP A 116 -3.92 -5.79 -26.66
C TRP A 116 -2.85 -6.71 -26.05
N GLN A 117 -2.16 -7.52 -26.86
CA GLN A 117 -1.11 -8.43 -26.38
C GLN A 117 0.07 -7.63 -25.81
N MET A 118 0.48 -6.58 -26.51
CA MET A 118 1.54 -5.69 -26.03
C MET A 118 1.13 -4.98 -24.76
N LEU A 119 -0.11 -4.48 -24.67
CA LEU A 119 -0.64 -3.91 -23.43
C LEU A 119 -0.65 -4.92 -22.28
N ALA A 120 -1.07 -6.16 -22.52
CA ALA A 120 -1.08 -7.21 -21.51
C ALA A 120 0.34 -7.54 -21.03
N GLY A 121 1.31 -7.65 -21.95
CA GLY A 121 2.72 -7.86 -21.60
C GLY A 121 3.30 -6.71 -20.78
N LEU A 122 3.05 -5.45 -21.19
CA LEU A 122 3.48 -4.27 -20.44
C LEU A 122 2.81 -4.19 -19.06
N ARG A 123 1.54 -4.56 -18.95
CA ARG A 123 0.82 -4.65 -17.68
C ARG A 123 1.39 -5.71 -16.75
N ALA A 124 1.79 -6.88 -17.29
CA ALA A 124 2.44 -7.91 -16.49
C ALA A 124 3.80 -7.40 -15.95
N LEU A 125 4.64 -6.81 -16.80
CA LEU A 125 5.91 -6.22 -16.37
C LEU A 125 5.72 -5.11 -15.34
N MET A 126 4.71 -4.25 -15.54
CA MET A 126 4.36 -3.17 -14.62
C MET A 126 3.88 -3.72 -13.28
N GLY A 127 2.98 -4.72 -13.27
CA GLY A 127 2.49 -5.35 -12.05
C GLY A 127 3.61 -5.95 -11.21
N PHE A 128 4.59 -6.60 -11.85
CA PHE A 128 5.78 -7.09 -11.16
C PHE A 128 6.59 -5.96 -10.52
N ALA A 129 6.89 -4.89 -11.25
CA ALA A 129 7.67 -3.77 -10.74
C ALA A 129 6.92 -2.99 -9.65
N GLU A 130 5.63 -2.70 -9.84
CA GLU A 130 4.77 -2.01 -8.88
C GLU A 130 4.49 -2.81 -7.60
N GLY A 131 4.68 -4.13 -7.64
CA GLY A 131 4.61 -4.99 -6.46
C GLY A 131 5.59 -4.60 -5.34
N SER A 132 6.58 -3.75 -5.64
CA SER A 132 7.52 -3.22 -4.64
C SER A 132 6.90 -2.18 -3.69
N GLY A 133 5.82 -1.50 -4.06
CA GLY A 133 5.25 -0.40 -3.28
C GLY A 133 4.92 -0.78 -1.84
N GLY A 134 4.05 -1.77 -1.64
CA GLY A 134 3.68 -2.23 -0.29
C GLY A 134 4.86 -2.66 0.57
N PRO A 135 5.69 -3.60 0.11
CA PRO A 135 6.92 -4.01 0.81
C PRO A 135 7.85 -2.85 1.15
N ALA A 136 8.05 -1.90 0.23
CA ALA A 136 8.91 -0.74 0.45
C ALA A 136 8.39 0.18 1.55
N GLY A 137 7.08 0.46 1.58
CA GLY A 137 6.47 1.28 2.61
C GLY A 137 6.63 0.69 4.01
N MET A 138 6.43 -0.62 4.14
CA MET A 138 6.61 -1.30 5.42
C MET A 138 8.08 -1.34 5.85
N LYS A 139 9.00 -1.54 4.92
CA LYS A 139 10.44 -1.49 5.20
C LYS A 139 10.88 -0.07 5.61
N ALA A 140 10.45 0.98 4.91
CA ALA A 140 10.74 2.36 5.28
C ALA A 140 10.22 2.68 6.69
N THR A 141 8.99 2.25 7.00
CA THR A 141 8.38 2.40 8.32
C THR A 141 9.19 1.67 9.40
N ALA A 142 9.64 0.45 9.14
CA ALA A 142 10.45 -0.33 10.07
C ALA A 142 11.85 0.28 10.29
N GLU A 143 12.45 0.89 9.28
CA GLU A 143 13.78 1.50 9.35
C GLU A 143 13.76 2.87 10.09
N TRP A 144 12.76 3.70 9.81
CA TRP A 144 12.74 5.10 10.25
C TRP A 144 11.93 5.36 11.52
N PHE A 145 11.06 4.44 11.93
CA PHE A 145 10.16 4.69 13.06
C PHE A 145 10.34 3.69 14.21
N PRO A 146 10.32 4.18 15.47
CA PRO A 146 10.22 3.30 16.63
C PRO A 146 8.89 2.55 16.62
N ALA A 147 8.82 1.39 17.27
CA ALA A 147 7.65 0.51 17.27
C ALA A 147 6.31 1.21 17.57
N LYS A 148 6.34 2.14 18.54
CA LYS A 148 5.15 2.88 18.96
C LYS A 148 4.58 3.83 17.89
N GLU A 149 5.40 4.28 16.93
CA GLU A 149 4.98 5.21 15.87
C GLU A 149 4.72 4.53 14.52
N ARG A 150 5.13 3.26 14.35
CA ARG A 150 5.01 2.51 13.07
C ARG A 150 3.57 2.43 12.57
N GLY A 151 2.59 2.34 13.49
CA GLY A 151 1.19 2.31 13.11
C GLY A 151 0.74 3.59 12.41
N VAL A 152 1.09 4.74 12.97
CA VAL A 152 0.77 6.05 12.38
C VAL A 152 1.53 6.23 11.06
N ALA A 153 2.83 5.90 11.04
CA ALA A 153 3.63 5.98 9.83
C ALA A 153 3.09 5.09 8.71
N GLY A 154 2.70 3.85 9.03
CA GLY A 154 2.06 2.92 8.09
C GLY A 154 0.70 3.42 7.59
N GLY A 155 -0.09 4.04 8.47
CA GLY A 155 -1.36 4.67 8.11
C GLY A 155 -1.16 5.83 7.13
N VAL A 156 -0.25 6.76 7.44
CA VAL A 156 0.10 7.88 6.55
C VAL A 156 0.61 7.39 5.20
N TYR A 157 1.48 6.38 5.18
CA TYR A 157 1.93 5.78 3.94
C TYR A 157 0.78 5.21 3.09
N ASN A 158 -0.17 4.54 3.73
CA ASN A 158 -1.30 3.89 3.05
C ASN A 158 -2.28 4.88 2.42
N ILE A 159 -2.44 6.08 2.98
CA ILE A 159 -3.24 7.17 2.39
C ILE A 159 -2.73 7.51 0.98
N GLY A 160 -1.43 7.35 0.71
CA GLY A 160 -0.85 7.57 -0.61
C GLY A 160 -1.52 6.76 -1.73
N ALA A 161 -2.03 5.57 -1.43
CA ALA A 161 -2.72 4.72 -2.40
C ALA A 161 -4.05 5.34 -2.89
N SER A 162 -4.88 5.81 -1.95
CA SER A 162 -6.15 6.49 -2.27
C SER A 162 -5.89 7.79 -3.00
N PHE A 163 -4.93 8.58 -2.52
CA PHE A 163 -4.58 9.87 -3.12
C PHE A 163 -4.10 9.73 -4.56
N GLY A 164 -3.25 8.74 -4.86
CA GLY A 164 -2.79 8.43 -6.21
C GLY A 164 -3.94 8.06 -7.13
N SER A 165 -4.86 7.22 -6.66
CA SER A 165 -6.05 6.81 -7.40
C SER A 165 -7.03 7.98 -7.64
N MET A 166 -7.14 8.93 -6.69
CA MET A 166 -8.00 10.12 -6.83
C MET A 166 -7.44 11.17 -7.80
N ILE A 167 -6.11 11.32 -7.87
CA ILE A 167 -5.45 12.26 -8.78
C ILE A 167 -5.43 11.75 -10.22
N ALA A 168 -5.42 10.43 -10.43
CA ALA A 168 -5.30 9.84 -11.76
C ALA A 168 -6.38 10.32 -12.77
N PRO A 169 -7.69 10.27 -12.47
CA PRO A 169 -8.70 10.67 -13.44
C PRO A 169 -8.56 12.12 -13.96
N PRO A 170 -8.41 13.15 -13.10
CA PRO A 170 -8.28 14.52 -13.61
C PRO A 170 -6.98 14.74 -14.39
N LEU A 171 -5.85 14.17 -13.95
CA LEU A 171 -4.57 14.33 -14.64
C LEU A 171 -4.55 13.61 -15.99
N VAL A 172 -5.04 12.37 -16.03
CA VAL A 172 -5.12 11.57 -17.26
C VAL A 172 -6.09 12.19 -18.25
N ALA A 173 -7.27 12.63 -17.78
CA ALA A 173 -8.24 13.33 -18.64
C ALA A 173 -7.65 14.63 -19.21
N TRP A 174 -6.97 15.43 -18.40
CA TRP A 174 -6.26 16.62 -18.87
C TRP A 174 -5.25 16.28 -19.98
N ALA A 175 -4.44 15.25 -19.80
CA ALA A 175 -3.45 14.84 -20.78
C ALA A 175 -4.10 14.37 -22.10
N ILE A 176 -5.19 13.59 -22.01
CA ILE A 176 -5.93 13.09 -23.19
C ILE A 176 -6.62 14.22 -23.95
N LEU A 177 -7.28 15.14 -23.24
CA LEU A 177 -8.04 16.23 -23.85
C LEU A 177 -7.16 17.29 -24.53
N ASN A 178 -5.96 17.52 -24.00
CA ASN A 178 -5.03 18.52 -24.56
C ASN A 178 -4.04 17.95 -25.57
N TYR A 179 -3.80 16.62 -25.52
CA TYR A 179 -2.81 15.93 -26.36
C TYR A 179 -3.40 14.62 -26.90
N THR A 180 -2.84 13.49 -26.48
CA THR A 180 -3.26 12.14 -26.88
C THR A 180 -3.31 11.20 -25.69
N TRP A 181 -3.91 10.02 -25.84
CA TRP A 181 -3.93 9.04 -24.75
C TRP A 181 -2.51 8.53 -24.41
N GLN A 182 -1.59 8.50 -25.38
CA GLN A 182 -0.18 8.12 -25.17
C GLN A 182 0.51 9.11 -24.21
N SER A 183 0.18 10.41 -24.34
CA SER A 183 0.76 11.45 -23.48
C SER A 183 0.42 11.25 -22.01
N ALA A 184 -0.74 10.69 -21.68
CA ALA A 184 -1.10 10.39 -20.30
C ALA A 184 -0.10 9.40 -19.64
N PHE A 185 0.32 8.37 -20.36
CA PHE A 185 1.32 7.43 -19.90
C PHE A 185 2.71 8.04 -19.80
N VAL A 186 3.08 8.89 -20.77
CA VAL A 186 4.38 9.58 -20.73
C VAL A 186 4.46 10.54 -19.57
N VAL A 187 3.43 11.38 -19.35
CA VAL A 187 3.40 12.34 -18.23
C VAL A 187 3.47 11.63 -16.89
N THR A 188 2.62 10.64 -16.66
CA THR A 188 2.59 9.93 -15.38
C THR A 188 3.86 9.12 -15.13
N GLY A 189 4.46 8.51 -16.16
CA GLY A 189 5.74 7.83 -16.04
C GLY A 189 6.92 8.77 -15.81
N ALA A 190 6.94 9.94 -16.49
CA ALA A 190 7.97 10.96 -16.28
C ALA A 190 7.95 11.49 -14.84
N MET A 191 6.77 11.71 -14.24
CA MET A 191 6.65 12.07 -12.83
C MET A 191 7.33 11.03 -11.92
N GLY A 192 7.19 9.74 -12.24
CA GLY A 192 7.86 8.66 -11.53
C GLY A 192 9.39 8.76 -11.63
N LEU A 193 9.94 9.03 -12.82
CA LEU A 193 11.38 9.20 -13.00
C LEU A 193 11.92 10.42 -12.23
N VAL A 194 11.21 11.54 -12.25
CA VAL A 194 11.58 12.73 -11.44
C VAL A 194 11.59 12.36 -9.95
N TRP A 195 10.59 11.61 -9.48
CA TRP A 195 10.59 11.15 -8.08
C TRP A 195 11.77 10.22 -7.77
N VAL A 196 12.17 9.33 -8.68
CA VAL A 196 13.34 8.47 -8.49
C VAL A 196 14.63 9.30 -8.29
N LEU A 197 14.78 10.39 -9.02
CA LEU A 197 15.92 11.31 -8.81
C LEU A 197 15.88 11.93 -7.41
N LEU A 198 14.71 12.42 -6.99
CA LEU A 198 14.53 12.97 -5.63
C LEU A 198 14.76 11.89 -4.55
N TRP A 199 14.29 10.66 -4.80
CA TRP A 199 14.52 9.53 -3.91
C TRP A 199 16.02 9.24 -3.73
N LEU A 200 16.76 9.11 -4.79
CA LEU A 200 18.21 8.84 -4.75
C LEU A 200 19.02 9.97 -4.12
N LEU A 201 18.57 11.22 -4.28
CA LEU A 201 19.24 12.39 -3.70
C LEU A 201 18.98 12.47 -2.18
N PHE A 202 17.74 12.28 -1.75
CA PHE A 202 17.33 12.59 -0.39
C PHE A 202 17.20 11.37 0.52
N TYR A 203 16.79 10.21 0.01
CA TYR A 203 16.60 9.04 0.87
C TYR A 203 17.93 8.36 1.20
N ARG A 204 18.14 8.16 2.49
CA ARG A 204 19.22 7.30 3.04
C ARG A 204 18.69 6.59 4.27
N PRO A 205 19.23 5.43 4.64
CA PRO A 205 18.85 4.78 5.90
C PRO A 205 19.27 5.66 7.11
N PRO A 206 18.60 5.56 8.28
CA PRO A 206 18.84 6.44 9.42
C PRO A 206 20.30 6.48 9.91
N HIS A 207 21.02 5.36 9.82
CA HIS A 207 22.41 5.27 10.28
C HIS A 207 23.40 6.01 9.35
N GLU A 208 23.02 6.26 8.10
CA GLU A 208 23.87 6.95 7.09
C GLU A 208 23.41 8.38 6.80
N HIS A 209 22.24 8.80 7.35
CA HIS A 209 21.68 10.08 6.92
C HIS A 209 22.37 11.28 7.60
N PRO A 210 23.05 12.17 6.82
CA PRO A 210 23.88 13.24 7.40
C PRO A 210 23.06 14.34 8.08
N ALA A 211 21.82 14.59 7.66
CA ALA A 211 20.96 15.62 8.22
C ALA A 211 20.16 15.15 9.46
N LEU A 212 20.30 13.87 9.86
CA LEU A 212 19.61 13.35 11.04
C LEU A 212 20.29 13.85 12.32
N THR A 213 19.49 14.41 13.23
CA THR A 213 20.01 14.83 14.54
C THR A 213 20.37 13.62 15.38
N GLU A 214 21.39 13.75 16.26
CA GLU A 214 21.82 12.64 17.11
C GLU A 214 20.69 12.21 18.06
N ALA A 215 19.94 13.17 18.62
CA ALA A 215 18.79 12.90 19.47
C ALA A 215 17.69 12.09 18.74
N GLU A 216 17.42 12.39 17.46
CA GLU A 216 16.44 11.62 16.68
C GLU A 216 16.98 10.26 16.26
N ARG A 217 18.29 10.16 15.99
CA ARG A 217 18.98 8.89 15.73
C ARG A 217 18.87 7.96 16.92
N GLU A 218 19.16 8.48 18.11
CA GLU A 218 19.05 7.74 19.37
C GLU A 218 17.60 7.35 19.66
N TYR A 219 16.66 8.26 19.44
CA TYR A 219 15.22 8.00 19.60
C TYR A 219 14.73 6.88 18.67
N ILE A 220 15.18 6.86 17.40
CA ILE A 220 14.87 5.78 16.48
C ILE A 220 15.54 4.48 16.94
N ALA A 221 16.81 4.52 17.35
CA ALA A 221 17.58 3.33 17.72
C ALA A 221 17.09 2.69 19.02
N THR A 222 16.78 3.50 20.05
CA THR A 222 16.28 3.03 21.35
C THR A 222 14.83 2.54 21.29
N GLY A 223 14.03 3.14 20.42
CA GLY A 223 12.64 2.72 20.19
C GLY A 223 12.51 1.48 19.30
N GLN A 224 13.62 0.86 18.89
CA GLN A 224 13.65 -0.38 18.12
C GLN A 224 13.90 -1.55 19.05
N GLU A 225 13.11 -2.59 18.94
CA GLU A 225 13.31 -3.81 19.67
C GLU A 225 14.64 -4.48 19.25
N ALA A 226 15.48 -4.78 20.24
CA ALA A 226 16.80 -5.39 19.99
C ALA A 226 16.70 -6.72 19.22
N ALA A 227 15.65 -7.50 19.49
CA ALA A 227 15.40 -8.77 18.81
C ALA A 227 15.03 -8.62 17.32
N LEU A 228 14.59 -7.43 16.88
CA LEU A 228 14.24 -7.16 15.49
C LEU A 228 15.34 -6.44 14.70
N LYS A 229 16.49 -6.19 15.33
CA LYS A 229 17.66 -5.66 14.61
C LYS A 229 18.11 -6.66 13.55
N SER A 230 18.57 -6.12 12.41
CA SER A 230 19.18 -6.96 11.37
C SER A 230 20.45 -7.61 11.91
N ASP A 231 20.55 -8.91 11.72
CA ASP A 231 21.75 -9.70 12.06
C ASP A 231 22.67 -9.90 10.83
N GLY A 232 22.40 -9.19 9.74
CA GLY A 232 23.13 -9.32 8.48
C GLY A 232 22.78 -10.56 7.67
N THR A 233 21.90 -11.43 8.17
CA THR A 233 21.46 -12.62 7.42
C THR A 233 20.47 -12.25 6.33
N LYS A 234 20.58 -12.93 5.17
CA LYS A 234 19.61 -12.77 4.08
C LYS A 234 18.30 -13.48 4.46
N PRO A 235 17.13 -12.88 4.14
CA PRO A 235 15.85 -13.51 4.39
C PRO A 235 15.72 -14.80 3.58
N SER A 236 14.93 -15.75 4.09
CA SER A 236 14.58 -16.97 3.38
C SER A 236 13.07 -17.13 3.32
N ILE A 237 12.51 -17.06 2.13
CA ILE A 237 11.06 -17.19 1.88
C ILE A 237 10.51 -18.47 2.53
N TRP A 238 11.22 -19.60 2.38
CA TRP A 238 10.79 -20.88 2.95
C TRP A 238 10.80 -20.90 4.48
N LYS A 239 11.83 -20.32 5.11
CA LYS A 239 11.88 -20.21 6.56
C LYS A 239 10.79 -19.28 7.09
N LEU A 240 10.52 -18.19 6.40
CA LEU A 240 9.45 -17.25 6.75
C LEU A 240 8.06 -17.89 6.61
N ALA A 241 7.83 -18.66 5.54
CA ALA A 241 6.58 -19.39 5.32
C ALA A 241 6.31 -20.48 6.40
N GLN A 242 7.34 -20.97 7.09
CA GLN A 242 7.19 -21.92 8.19
C GLN A 242 6.82 -21.22 9.53
N GLN A 243 6.95 -19.91 9.60
CA GLN A 243 6.67 -19.16 10.83
C GLN A 243 5.16 -18.97 11.02
N ARG A 244 4.67 -19.32 12.20
CA ARG A 244 3.26 -19.18 12.58
C ARG A 244 2.77 -17.73 12.48
N ASN A 245 3.60 -16.75 12.88
CA ASN A 245 3.29 -15.33 12.85
C ASN A 245 3.09 -14.83 11.42
N PHE A 246 3.77 -15.42 10.41
CA PHE A 246 3.53 -15.11 9.01
C PHE A 246 2.08 -15.44 8.60
N TRP A 247 1.59 -16.63 8.92
CA TRP A 247 0.22 -17.04 8.63
C TRP A 247 -0.82 -16.21 9.40
N GLY A 248 -0.45 -15.74 10.59
CA GLY A 248 -1.26 -14.79 11.37
C GLY A 248 -1.41 -13.41 10.71
N ILE A 249 -0.56 -13.06 9.73
CA ILE A 249 -0.69 -11.84 8.91
C ILE A 249 -1.32 -12.18 7.55
N ALA A 250 -0.85 -13.25 6.90
CA ALA A 250 -1.21 -13.58 5.53
C ALA A 250 -2.69 -13.98 5.38
N LEU A 251 -3.20 -14.84 6.28
CA LEU A 251 -4.59 -15.31 6.22
C LEU A 251 -5.62 -14.20 6.53
N PRO A 252 -5.46 -13.35 7.57
CA PRO A 252 -6.34 -12.20 7.74
C PRO A 252 -6.35 -11.27 6.53
N ARG A 253 -5.22 -11.06 5.85
CA ARG A 253 -5.18 -10.26 4.63
C ARG A 253 -5.92 -10.91 3.47
N LEU A 254 -5.74 -12.21 3.25
CA LEU A 254 -6.48 -12.96 2.23
C LEU A 254 -8.00 -12.80 2.40
N LEU A 255 -8.47 -12.73 3.65
CA LEU A 255 -9.89 -12.60 3.97
C LEU A 255 -10.40 -11.16 3.96
N ALA A 256 -9.57 -10.17 4.29
CA ALA A 256 -9.96 -8.78 4.40
C ALA A 256 -9.81 -7.99 3.09
N ASP A 257 -8.76 -8.22 2.31
CA ASP A 257 -8.48 -7.46 1.09
C ASP A 257 -9.56 -7.57 -0.02
N PRO A 258 -10.45 -8.60 -0.08
CA PRO A 258 -11.65 -8.60 -0.90
C PRO A 258 -12.55 -7.37 -0.77
N THR A 259 -12.64 -6.80 0.44
CA THR A 259 -13.39 -5.56 0.67
C THR A 259 -12.84 -4.41 -0.17
N TRP A 260 -11.52 -4.23 -0.21
CA TRP A 260 -10.88 -3.20 -1.03
C TRP A 260 -11.18 -3.38 -2.52
N GLY A 261 -11.10 -4.62 -3.01
CA GLY A 261 -11.45 -4.95 -4.39
C GLY A 261 -12.90 -4.65 -4.73
N THR A 262 -13.81 -4.94 -3.81
CA THR A 262 -15.25 -4.67 -3.98
C THR A 262 -15.51 -3.17 -4.06
N LEU A 263 -14.90 -2.37 -3.18
CA LEU A 263 -15.04 -0.91 -3.19
C LEU A 263 -14.44 -0.27 -4.45
N THR A 264 -13.32 -0.79 -4.93
CA THR A 264 -12.59 -0.19 -6.05
C THR A 264 -13.19 -0.57 -7.41
N PHE A 265 -13.58 -1.83 -7.59
CA PHE A 265 -13.96 -2.36 -8.90
C PHE A 265 -15.47 -2.56 -9.08
N TRP A 266 -16.19 -2.89 -7.99
CA TRP A 266 -17.60 -3.30 -8.09
C TRP A 266 -18.59 -2.25 -7.59
N LEU A 267 -18.14 -1.31 -6.73
CA LEU A 267 -19.03 -0.28 -6.19
C LEU A 267 -19.72 0.58 -7.23
N PRO A 268 -19.02 1.12 -8.27
CA PRO A 268 -19.69 1.91 -9.30
C PRO A 268 -20.80 1.12 -10.03
N LEU A 269 -20.52 -0.14 -10.33
CA LEU A 269 -21.50 -1.02 -11.00
C LEU A 269 -22.69 -1.33 -10.08
N TYR A 270 -22.45 -1.60 -8.79
CA TYR A 270 -23.51 -1.78 -7.80
C TYR A 270 -24.40 -0.54 -7.68
N LEU A 271 -23.82 0.66 -7.62
CA LEU A 271 -24.58 1.91 -7.54
C LEU A 271 -25.43 2.12 -8.81
N GLN A 272 -24.90 1.79 -9.97
CA GLN A 272 -25.61 1.92 -11.24
C GLN A 272 -26.72 0.86 -11.37
N THR A 273 -26.41 -0.42 -11.17
CA THR A 273 -27.33 -1.53 -11.50
C THR A 273 -28.37 -1.78 -10.42
N VAL A 274 -28.05 -1.58 -9.15
CA VAL A 274 -28.92 -1.88 -8.01
C VAL A 274 -29.54 -0.63 -7.41
N ARG A 275 -28.80 0.48 -7.39
CA ARG A 275 -29.25 1.73 -6.78
C ARG A 275 -29.74 2.76 -7.83
N HIS A 276 -29.63 2.40 -9.12
CA HIS A 276 -30.07 3.24 -10.26
C HIS A 276 -29.45 4.64 -10.28
N PHE A 277 -28.22 4.77 -9.78
CA PHE A 277 -27.48 6.02 -9.85
C PHE A 277 -27.06 6.30 -11.29
N ASP A 278 -27.26 7.54 -11.70
CA ASP A 278 -26.68 8.03 -12.95
C ASP A 278 -25.16 8.28 -12.79
N LEU A 279 -24.50 8.51 -13.90
CA LEU A 279 -23.04 8.74 -13.91
C LEU A 279 -22.63 9.95 -13.07
N LYS A 280 -23.46 10.99 -13.01
CA LYS A 280 -23.21 12.21 -12.22
C LYS A 280 -23.30 11.92 -10.73
N GLN A 281 -24.29 11.16 -10.32
CA GLN A 281 -24.45 10.72 -8.93
C GLN A 281 -23.29 9.77 -8.50
N ILE A 282 -22.88 8.85 -9.38
CA ILE A 282 -21.72 7.99 -9.11
C ILE A 282 -20.46 8.84 -8.91
N ALA A 283 -20.21 9.81 -9.80
CA ALA A 283 -19.06 10.71 -9.67
C ALA A 283 -19.12 11.54 -8.37
N MET A 284 -20.33 11.90 -7.91
CA MET A 284 -20.52 12.69 -6.70
C MET A 284 -20.33 11.89 -5.41
N PHE A 285 -20.60 10.57 -5.41
CA PHE A 285 -20.64 9.79 -4.17
C PHE A 285 -19.62 8.65 -4.10
N ALA A 286 -19.12 8.13 -5.22
CA ALA A 286 -18.23 6.95 -5.21
C ALA A 286 -16.85 7.19 -4.57
N TRP A 287 -16.44 8.43 -4.39
CA TRP A 287 -15.21 8.79 -3.68
C TRP A 287 -15.34 8.72 -2.15
N MET A 288 -16.58 8.83 -1.61
CA MET A 288 -16.81 8.89 -0.16
C MET A 288 -16.28 7.67 0.60
N PRO A 289 -16.48 6.42 0.13
CA PRO A 289 -15.89 5.24 0.78
C PRO A 289 -14.37 5.25 0.80
N LEU A 290 -13.71 5.78 -0.23
CA LEU A 290 -12.25 5.92 -0.29
C LEU A 290 -11.75 6.97 0.70
N PHE A 291 -12.44 8.10 0.81
CA PHE A 291 -12.13 9.12 1.81
C PHE A 291 -12.35 8.58 3.25
N ALA A 292 -13.43 7.86 3.48
CA ALA A 292 -13.67 7.20 4.76
C ALA A 292 -12.57 6.17 5.08
N ALA A 293 -12.08 5.47 4.07
CA ALA A 293 -10.94 4.56 4.19
C ALA A 293 -9.67 5.29 4.68
N ASP A 294 -9.37 6.48 4.15
CA ASP A 294 -8.23 7.28 4.59
C ASP A 294 -8.35 7.68 6.07
N LEU A 295 -9.56 7.99 6.54
CA LEU A 295 -9.81 8.21 7.97
C LEU A 295 -9.57 6.94 8.78
N GLY A 296 -9.91 5.78 8.25
CA GLY A 296 -9.63 4.46 8.85
C GLY A 296 -8.13 4.19 9.00
N CYS A 297 -7.31 4.64 8.03
CA CYS A 297 -5.85 4.54 8.10
C CYS A 297 -5.25 5.26 9.32
N LEU A 298 -5.88 6.32 9.79
CA LEU A 298 -5.45 7.07 10.98
C LEU A 298 -6.12 6.54 12.25
N PHE A 299 -7.37 6.11 12.15
CA PHE A 299 -8.14 5.61 13.28
C PHE A 299 -7.55 4.33 13.88
N GLY A 300 -7.16 3.35 13.06
CA GLY A 300 -6.55 2.09 13.52
C GLY A 300 -5.33 2.33 14.43
N PRO A 301 -4.31 3.06 13.98
CA PRO A 301 -3.18 3.44 14.83
C PRO A 301 -3.56 4.23 16.08
N ALA A 302 -4.56 5.12 16.00
CA ALA A 302 -5.04 5.87 17.16
C ALA A 302 -5.63 4.95 18.23
N VAL A 303 -6.43 3.96 17.82
CA VAL A 303 -6.97 2.91 18.70
C VAL A 303 -5.83 2.11 19.34
N VAL A 304 -4.85 1.68 18.56
CA VAL A 304 -3.67 0.96 19.10
C VAL A 304 -2.95 1.81 20.15
N ALA A 305 -2.71 3.09 19.88
CA ALA A 305 -2.05 3.99 20.83
C ALA A 305 -2.88 4.19 22.12
N ALA A 306 -4.20 4.32 22.01
CA ALA A 306 -5.08 4.41 23.16
C ALA A 306 -5.06 3.16 24.03
N LEU A 307 -5.11 1.97 23.40
CA LEU A 307 -5.05 0.69 24.08
C LEU A 307 -3.69 0.44 24.75
N GLN A 308 -2.61 0.89 24.15
CA GLN A 308 -1.29 0.83 24.79
C GLN A 308 -1.20 1.74 26.03
N ARG A 309 -1.79 2.94 25.98
CA ARG A 309 -1.88 3.82 27.15
C ARG A 309 -2.72 3.22 28.28
N SER A 310 -3.68 2.36 27.97
CA SER A 310 -4.44 1.61 28.97
C SER A 310 -3.75 0.35 29.51
N GLY A 311 -2.48 0.11 29.08
CA GLY A 311 -1.64 -0.97 29.58
C GLY A 311 -1.60 -2.24 28.73
N LEU A 312 -2.23 -2.29 27.57
CA LEU A 312 -2.10 -3.41 26.66
C LEU A 312 -0.72 -3.40 25.99
N ASN A 313 -0.13 -4.59 25.82
CA ASN A 313 1.07 -4.71 25.01
C ASN A 313 0.75 -4.44 23.51
N LEU A 314 1.77 -4.06 22.74
CA LEU A 314 1.63 -3.65 21.33
C LEU A 314 0.86 -4.68 20.50
N ILE A 315 1.20 -5.96 20.60
CA ILE A 315 0.59 -7.01 19.77
C ILE A 315 -0.89 -7.21 20.12
N ASN A 316 -1.25 -7.20 21.39
CA ASN A 316 -2.65 -7.30 21.81
C ASN A 316 -3.44 -6.03 21.45
N ALA A 317 -2.84 -4.85 21.54
CA ALA A 317 -3.44 -3.61 21.06
C ALA A 317 -3.73 -3.66 19.55
N ARG A 318 -2.79 -4.22 18.75
CA ARG A 318 -2.99 -4.47 17.31
C ARG A 318 -4.16 -5.43 17.05
N ARG A 319 -4.18 -6.57 17.75
CA ARG A 319 -5.28 -7.56 17.62
C ARG A 319 -6.63 -6.94 17.96
N SER A 320 -6.71 -6.16 19.04
CA SER A 320 -7.94 -5.49 19.46
C SER A 320 -8.39 -4.42 18.45
N ALA A 321 -7.47 -3.64 17.89
CA ALA A 321 -7.80 -2.65 16.86
C ALA A 321 -8.30 -3.32 15.57
N PHE A 322 -7.66 -4.43 15.15
CA PHE A 322 -8.15 -5.25 14.03
C PHE A 322 -9.55 -5.79 14.31
N SER A 323 -9.78 -6.36 15.50
CA SER A 323 -11.09 -6.89 15.89
C SER A 323 -12.18 -5.81 15.92
N LEU A 324 -11.84 -4.58 16.33
CA LEU A 324 -12.77 -3.45 16.26
C LEU A 324 -13.17 -3.14 14.81
N GLY A 325 -12.21 -3.10 13.87
CA GLY A 325 -12.51 -2.97 12.45
C GLY A 325 -13.43 -4.10 11.94
N ALA A 326 -13.12 -5.35 12.30
CA ALA A 326 -13.94 -6.51 11.93
C ALA A 326 -15.37 -6.44 12.49
N LEU A 327 -15.55 -5.96 13.73
CA LEU A 327 -16.88 -5.73 14.31
C LEU A 327 -17.65 -4.63 13.56
N MET A 328 -16.97 -3.57 13.14
CA MET A 328 -17.61 -2.51 12.34
C MET A 328 -18.04 -3.03 10.96
N MET A 329 -17.32 -4.00 10.38
CA MET A 329 -17.70 -4.65 9.12
C MET A 329 -19.02 -5.44 9.22
N ILE A 330 -19.48 -5.83 10.41
CA ILE A 330 -20.79 -6.47 10.57
C ILE A 330 -21.91 -5.54 10.08
N GLY A 331 -21.77 -4.22 10.30
CA GLY A 331 -22.72 -3.23 9.78
C GLY A 331 -22.84 -3.23 8.24
N VAL A 332 -21.79 -3.62 7.54
CA VAL A 332 -21.74 -3.66 6.06
C VAL A 332 -22.65 -4.75 5.50
N ALA A 333 -22.91 -5.82 6.24
CA ALA A 333 -23.85 -6.88 5.85
C ALA A 333 -25.24 -6.34 5.51
N PHE A 334 -25.65 -5.23 6.12
CA PHE A 334 -26.94 -4.60 5.91
C PHE A 334 -27.01 -3.75 4.63
N THR A 335 -25.91 -3.53 3.92
CA THR A 335 -25.85 -2.67 2.72
C THR A 335 -26.86 -3.10 1.64
N GLY A 336 -27.04 -4.40 1.45
CA GLY A 336 -28.00 -4.93 0.48
C GLY A 336 -29.46 -4.86 0.93
N LEU A 337 -29.72 -4.66 2.22
CA LEU A 337 -31.06 -4.70 2.82
C LEU A 337 -31.69 -3.29 2.97
N VAL A 338 -30.89 -2.24 2.96
CA VAL A 338 -31.41 -0.87 3.06
C VAL A 338 -31.98 -0.41 1.71
N GLU A 339 -33.18 0.18 1.73
CA GLU A 339 -33.82 0.71 0.51
C GLU A 339 -33.23 2.06 0.09
N ASN A 340 -32.92 2.91 1.07
CA ASN A 340 -32.38 4.24 0.80
C ASN A 340 -30.95 4.15 0.21
N PRO A 341 -30.71 4.65 -0.99
CA PRO A 341 -29.41 4.58 -1.66
C PRO A 341 -28.32 5.35 -0.91
N TYR A 342 -28.64 6.43 -0.22
CA TYR A 342 -27.67 7.20 0.57
C TYR A 342 -27.27 6.47 1.85
N ALA A 343 -28.20 5.71 2.47
CA ALA A 343 -27.87 4.83 3.57
C ALA A 343 -26.93 3.69 3.11
N ALA A 344 -27.14 3.17 1.90
CA ALA A 344 -26.22 2.20 1.32
C ALA A 344 -24.81 2.79 1.12
N ILE A 345 -24.69 4.04 0.64
CA ILE A 345 -23.39 4.73 0.53
C ILE A 345 -22.74 4.92 1.90
N ALA A 346 -23.51 5.28 2.93
CA ALA A 346 -22.99 5.42 4.28
C ALA A 346 -22.44 4.08 4.83
N LEU A 347 -23.14 2.97 4.60
CA LEU A 347 -22.68 1.63 4.99
C LEU A 347 -21.45 1.19 4.19
N VAL A 348 -21.38 1.49 2.90
CA VAL A 348 -20.19 1.22 2.07
C VAL A 348 -19.03 2.12 2.48
N SER A 349 -19.30 3.35 2.92
CA SER A 349 -18.26 4.23 3.49
C SER A 349 -17.76 3.69 4.84
N LEU A 350 -18.66 3.13 5.65
CA LEU A 350 -18.26 2.38 6.86
C LEU A 350 -17.38 1.18 6.49
N ALA A 351 -17.67 0.47 5.38
CA ALA A 351 -16.82 -0.61 4.89
C ALA A 351 -15.40 -0.12 4.58
N GLY A 352 -15.26 1.00 3.88
CA GLY A 352 -13.96 1.60 3.60
C GLY A 352 -13.19 1.95 4.88
N PHE A 353 -13.83 2.65 5.80
CA PHE A 353 -13.28 3.03 7.10
C PHE A 353 -12.84 1.82 7.93
N ALA A 354 -13.74 0.85 8.08
CA ALA A 354 -13.49 -0.36 8.86
C ALA A 354 -12.36 -1.21 8.23
N HIS A 355 -12.43 -1.43 6.92
CA HIS A 355 -11.41 -2.17 6.19
C HIS A 355 -10.02 -1.55 6.37
N GLN A 356 -9.86 -0.26 6.20
CA GLN A 356 -8.54 0.36 6.36
C GLN A 356 -8.07 0.41 7.81
N THR A 357 -9.00 0.48 8.77
CA THR A 357 -8.67 0.34 10.20
C THR A 357 -8.02 -1.01 10.48
N LEU A 358 -8.56 -2.10 9.96
CA LEU A 358 -8.00 -3.45 10.15
C LEU A 358 -6.79 -3.71 9.23
N SER A 359 -6.83 -3.24 7.98
CA SER A 359 -5.77 -3.45 6.99
C SER A 359 -4.45 -2.82 7.42
N VAL A 360 -4.44 -1.52 7.78
CA VAL A 360 -3.23 -0.85 8.25
C VAL A 360 -2.67 -1.50 9.50
N THR A 361 -3.55 -2.00 10.37
CA THR A 361 -3.15 -2.68 11.60
C THR A 361 -2.42 -3.98 11.31
N VAL A 362 -2.97 -4.85 10.46
CA VAL A 362 -2.34 -6.15 10.14
C VAL A 362 -1.10 -5.99 9.26
N ILE A 363 -1.09 -5.05 8.33
CA ILE A 363 0.06 -4.79 7.48
C ILE A 363 1.26 -4.32 8.33
N THR A 364 1.03 -3.41 9.28
CA THR A 364 2.08 -2.90 10.15
C THR A 364 2.68 -3.97 11.06
N MET A 365 1.93 -5.04 11.39
CA MET A 365 2.44 -6.15 12.19
C MET A 365 3.62 -6.86 11.53
N SER A 366 3.81 -6.76 10.22
CA SER A 366 5.02 -7.29 9.56
C SER A 366 6.30 -6.64 10.10
N SER A 367 6.24 -5.35 10.42
CA SER A 367 7.37 -4.61 11.01
C SER A 367 7.49 -4.76 12.54
N ASP A 368 6.45 -5.29 13.20
CA ASP A 368 6.44 -5.51 14.65
C ASP A 368 6.84 -6.93 15.06
N LEU A 369 6.74 -7.89 14.14
CA LEU A 369 6.94 -9.33 14.42
C LEU A 369 8.17 -9.93 13.74
N PHE A 370 8.77 -9.23 12.76
CA PHE A 370 9.86 -9.76 11.94
C PHE A 370 11.08 -8.83 11.94
N LYS A 371 12.27 -9.40 11.72
CA LYS A 371 13.52 -8.63 11.65
C LYS A 371 13.45 -7.62 10.50
N ARG A 372 14.16 -6.51 10.63
CA ARG A 372 14.23 -5.47 9.59
C ARG A 372 14.67 -5.99 8.22
N SER A 373 15.57 -6.99 8.21
CA SER A 373 16.03 -7.68 7.00
C SER A 373 14.96 -8.58 6.36
N GLU A 374 13.82 -8.80 7.00
CA GLU A 374 12.76 -9.72 6.60
C GLU A 374 11.43 -9.01 6.29
N VAL A 375 11.29 -7.75 6.72
CA VAL A 375 10.00 -7.02 6.69
C VAL A 375 9.44 -6.93 5.27
N ALA A 376 10.25 -6.54 4.29
CA ALA A 376 9.78 -6.40 2.91
C ALA A 376 9.40 -7.74 2.30
N THR A 377 10.17 -8.79 2.59
CA THR A 377 9.84 -10.16 2.14
C THR A 377 8.52 -10.63 2.73
N VAL A 378 8.32 -10.47 4.05
CA VAL A 378 7.07 -10.85 4.74
C VAL A 378 5.89 -10.02 4.23
N ALA A 379 6.05 -8.71 4.08
CA ALA A 379 5.01 -7.83 3.55
C ALA A 379 4.62 -8.22 2.11
N GLY A 380 5.60 -8.54 1.28
CA GLY A 380 5.37 -9.04 -0.08
C GLY A 380 4.65 -10.38 -0.11
N MET A 381 5.09 -11.35 0.71
CA MET A 381 4.43 -12.64 0.83
C MET A 381 2.97 -12.48 1.30
N ALA A 382 2.72 -11.69 2.34
CA ALA A 382 1.37 -11.42 2.84
C ALA A 382 0.53 -10.65 1.81
N GLY A 383 1.15 -9.74 1.04
CA GLY A 383 0.52 -9.03 -0.08
C GLY A 383 0.04 -9.95 -1.19
N THR A 384 0.77 -11.02 -1.49
CA THR A 384 0.33 -12.05 -2.44
C THR A 384 -0.98 -12.70 -1.98
N PHE A 385 -1.10 -13.04 -0.70
CA PHE A 385 -2.34 -13.60 -0.15
C PHE A 385 -3.50 -12.60 -0.21
N GLY A 386 -3.26 -11.33 0.13
CA GLY A 386 -4.28 -10.29 -0.02
C GLY A 386 -4.76 -10.13 -1.46
N ASN A 387 -3.84 -10.06 -2.43
CA ASN A 387 -4.20 -9.99 -3.84
C ASN A 387 -4.90 -11.27 -4.34
N ALA A 388 -4.54 -12.45 -3.83
CA ALA A 388 -5.23 -13.70 -4.16
C ALA A 388 -6.68 -13.68 -3.64
N GLY A 389 -6.91 -13.19 -2.42
CA GLY A 389 -8.25 -13.01 -1.87
C GLY A 389 -9.10 -12.05 -2.70
N LEU A 390 -8.55 -10.89 -3.02
CA LEU A 390 -9.19 -9.87 -3.88
C LEU A 390 -9.56 -10.45 -5.24
N LEU A 391 -8.63 -11.12 -5.92
CA LEU A 391 -8.86 -11.71 -7.24
C LEU A 391 -9.94 -12.80 -7.18
N THR A 392 -9.83 -13.74 -6.24
CA THR A 392 -10.78 -14.83 -6.09
C THR A 392 -12.19 -14.30 -5.82
N PHE A 393 -12.33 -13.34 -4.92
CA PHE A 393 -13.61 -12.75 -4.57
C PHE A 393 -14.21 -11.94 -5.74
N SER A 394 -13.39 -11.20 -6.47
CA SER A 394 -13.82 -10.47 -7.66
C SER A 394 -14.34 -11.42 -8.75
N LEU A 395 -13.67 -12.54 -8.97
CA LEU A 395 -14.13 -13.59 -9.91
C LEU A 395 -15.45 -14.22 -9.43
N MET A 396 -15.60 -14.45 -8.12
CA MET A 396 -16.86 -14.94 -7.56
C MET A 396 -18.02 -13.97 -7.77
N ILE A 397 -17.81 -12.65 -7.54
CA ILE A 397 -18.84 -11.64 -7.84
C ILE A 397 -19.19 -11.70 -9.34
N GLY A 398 -18.20 -11.66 -10.21
CA GLY A 398 -18.42 -11.68 -11.68
C GLY A 398 -19.22 -12.89 -12.15
N ALA A 399 -18.97 -14.06 -11.57
CA ALA A 399 -19.65 -15.30 -11.93
C ALA A 399 -21.08 -15.41 -11.38
N LEU A 400 -21.32 -14.92 -10.16
CA LEU A 400 -22.54 -15.23 -9.42
C LEU A 400 -23.50 -14.04 -9.24
N VAL A 401 -23.03 -12.79 -9.41
CA VAL A 401 -23.83 -11.61 -9.09
C VAL A 401 -25.14 -11.50 -9.87
N LYS A 402 -25.17 -11.99 -11.11
CA LYS A 402 -26.40 -12.04 -11.93
C LYS A 402 -27.44 -13.02 -11.39
N GLN A 403 -27.01 -14.04 -10.66
CA GLN A 403 -27.88 -15.10 -10.14
C GLN A 403 -28.36 -14.80 -8.72
N ILE A 404 -27.47 -14.30 -7.84
CA ILE A 404 -27.77 -14.14 -6.40
C ILE A 404 -27.77 -12.67 -5.94
N GLY A 405 -27.45 -11.72 -6.83
CA GLY A 405 -27.36 -10.29 -6.49
C GLY A 405 -26.12 -9.96 -5.65
N TYR A 406 -26.03 -8.71 -5.18
CA TYR A 406 -24.88 -8.19 -4.40
C TYR A 406 -24.98 -8.47 -2.89
N THR A 407 -26.19 -8.63 -2.34
CA THR A 407 -26.41 -8.76 -0.87
C THR A 407 -25.59 -9.88 -0.24
N PRO A 408 -25.54 -11.12 -0.80
CA PRO A 408 -24.74 -12.20 -0.21
C PRO A 408 -23.25 -11.87 -0.12
N PHE A 409 -22.72 -11.08 -1.07
CA PHE A 409 -21.30 -10.69 -1.06
C PHE A 409 -21.01 -9.71 0.07
N PHE A 410 -21.87 -8.73 0.37
CA PHE A 410 -21.70 -7.85 1.52
C PHE A 410 -21.73 -8.62 2.85
N VAL A 411 -22.62 -9.59 2.98
CA VAL A 411 -22.64 -10.49 4.14
C VAL A 411 -21.35 -11.31 4.23
N CYS A 412 -20.89 -11.86 3.10
CA CYS A 412 -19.66 -12.64 3.04
C CYS A 412 -18.45 -11.82 3.48
N LEU A 413 -18.28 -10.58 3.00
CA LEU A 413 -17.20 -9.68 3.42
C LEU A 413 -17.17 -9.49 4.94
N SER A 414 -18.32 -9.25 5.55
CA SER A 414 -18.43 -9.09 7.00
C SER A 414 -18.00 -10.34 7.79
N VAL A 415 -18.39 -11.52 7.31
CA VAL A 415 -18.01 -12.80 7.92
C VAL A 415 -16.51 -13.07 7.76
N LEU A 416 -15.95 -12.79 6.59
CA LEU A 416 -14.52 -13.01 6.31
C LEU A 416 -13.64 -12.20 7.26
N ASP A 417 -13.98 -10.94 7.55
CA ASP A 417 -13.21 -10.10 8.46
C ASP A 417 -13.28 -10.58 9.91
N VAL A 418 -14.44 -11.08 10.35
CA VAL A 418 -14.57 -11.71 11.69
C VAL A 418 -13.72 -12.98 11.79
N ILE A 419 -13.74 -13.82 10.76
CA ILE A 419 -12.84 -15.00 10.70
C ILE A 419 -11.38 -14.55 10.70
N GLY A 420 -11.03 -13.50 9.97
CA GLY A 420 -9.70 -12.89 9.98
C GLY A 420 -9.25 -12.47 11.38
N ALA A 421 -10.16 -11.87 12.17
CA ALA A 421 -9.87 -11.51 13.56
C ALA A 421 -9.61 -12.74 14.43
N LEU A 422 -10.40 -13.80 14.30
CA LEU A 422 -10.20 -15.06 15.03
C LEU A 422 -8.85 -15.70 14.68
N LEU A 423 -8.49 -15.71 13.38
CA LEU A 423 -7.19 -16.21 12.93
C LEU A 423 -6.02 -15.39 13.48
N LEU A 424 -6.17 -14.06 13.53
CA LEU A 424 -5.16 -13.19 14.10
C LEU A 424 -4.92 -13.48 15.59
N TRP A 425 -5.98 -13.69 16.36
CA TRP A 425 -5.87 -14.04 17.78
C TRP A 425 -5.27 -15.44 18.02
N THR A 426 -5.59 -16.39 17.17
CA THR A 426 -5.12 -17.77 17.33
C THR A 426 -3.69 -17.96 16.83
N LEU A 427 -3.33 -17.37 15.70
CA LEU A 427 -2.07 -17.63 15.02
C LEU A 427 -0.92 -16.70 15.45
N VAL A 428 -1.15 -15.42 15.65
CA VAL A 428 -0.09 -14.52 16.09
C VAL A 428 0.26 -14.82 17.54
N LYS A 429 1.52 -15.06 17.82
CA LYS A 429 2.05 -15.14 19.17
C LYS A 429 2.86 -13.88 19.46
N PRO A 430 2.58 -13.18 20.59
CA PRO A 430 3.47 -12.13 21.05
C PRO A 430 4.89 -12.73 21.21
N PRO A 431 5.93 -12.09 20.69
CA PRO A 431 7.29 -12.52 20.95
C PRO A 431 7.58 -12.43 22.46
N GLU A 432 8.45 -13.28 22.98
CA GLU A 432 8.79 -13.34 24.42
C GLU A 432 9.30 -11.99 24.97
N TRP A 433 9.91 -11.15 24.10
CA TRP A 433 10.37 -9.82 24.45
C TRP A 433 9.25 -8.76 24.57
N SER A 434 8.04 -9.01 24.04
CA SER A 434 6.91 -8.06 24.10
C SER A 434 6.17 -8.06 25.45
N GLY A 435 6.53 -8.94 26.35
CA GLY A 435 5.91 -9.12 27.67
C GLY A 435 6.43 -8.18 28.76
N LYS A 436 7.46 -7.37 28.50
CA LYS A 436 7.92 -6.37 29.46
C LYS A 436 7.18 -5.06 29.22
N PRO A 437 6.47 -4.51 30.23
CA PRO A 437 5.93 -3.16 30.12
C PRO A 437 7.11 -2.20 29.87
N VAL A 438 6.97 -1.33 28.87
CA VAL A 438 7.90 -0.22 28.68
C VAL A 438 7.80 0.62 29.95
N SER A 439 8.83 0.55 30.81
CA SER A 439 8.95 1.46 31.94
C SER A 439 8.88 2.89 31.39
N ALA A 440 7.96 3.65 31.94
CA ALA A 440 7.64 5.03 31.58
C ALA A 440 8.87 5.95 31.66
#